data_11ac3b5fabf37b1399a4f68c516dc084
#
_entry.id   11ac3b5fabf37b1399a4f68c516dc084
#
_cell.length_a   1.000
_cell.length_b   1.000
_cell.length_c   1.000
_cell.angle_alpha   90.00
_cell.angle_beta   90.00
_cell.angle_gamma   90.00
#
_symmetry.space_group_name_H-M   'P 1'
#
loop_
_entity.id
_entity.type
_entity.pdbx_description
1 polymer ?
#
loop_
_entity_poly.entity_id
_entity_poly.type
_entity_poly.pdbx_seq_one_letter_code
_entity_poly.pdbx_strand_id
1 'polypeptide(L)'
;KFSMTTVPVSTTLFDTEAVFVLDHLTGVLSGSVLNAQAGGFTHIYRHSVAADFQVNPATPEPKYSLVGAPATLRAAGGTQPANGVIYVAELTSGGVIAYGFAVPRGRGGAAALPLVRVGGFAFREAAQ
;
A
#
# COMPACT_ATOMS: atom_id res chain seq x y z
N LYS A 1 1.18 -9.35 -15.14
CA LYS A 1 0.80 -9.96 -13.86
C LYS A 1 0.49 -8.89 -12.84
N PHE A 2 -0.49 -9.14 -11.99
CA PHE A 2 -0.83 -8.25 -10.90
C PHE A 2 -1.26 -9.06 -9.69
N SER A 3 -1.19 -8.41 -8.52
CA SER A 3 -1.69 -8.97 -7.26
C SER A 3 -2.69 -8.00 -6.65
N MET A 4 -3.66 -8.51 -5.92
CA MET A 4 -4.69 -7.70 -5.28
C MET A 4 -4.89 -8.15 -3.84
N THR A 5 -5.12 -7.19 -2.95
CA THR A 5 -5.44 -7.48 -1.56
C THR A 5 -6.43 -6.45 -1.02
N THR A 6 -7.03 -6.76 0.10
CA THR A 6 -7.86 -5.83 0.85
C THR A 6 -7.19 -5.50 2.18
N VAL A 7 -7.50 -4.32 2.70
CA VAL A 7 -6.98 -3.84 3.99
C VAL A 7 -8.15 -3.27 4.76
N PRO A 8 -8.36 -3.66 6.02
CA PRO A 8 -9.43 -3.07 6.82
C PRO A 8 -9.17 -1.59 7.09
N VAL A 9 -10.23 -0.80 7.04
CA VAL A 9 -10.20 0.63 7.35
C VAL A 9 -11.30 0.89 8.36
N SER A 10 -10.92 1.36 9.55
CA SER A 10 -11.85 1.75 10.58
C SER A 10 -11.66 3.22 10.88
N THR A 11 -12.72 3.99 10.79
CA THR A 11 -12.72 5.40 11.15
C THR A 11 -13.75 5.63 12.24
N THR A 12 -13.81 6.83 12.77
CA THR A 12 -14.84 7.18 13.75
C THR A 12 -16.27 7.15 13.17
N LEU A 13 -16.38 7.15 11.83
CA LEU A 13 -17.66 7.21 11.15
C LEU A 13 -18.12 5.89 10.57
N PHE A 14 -17.19 5.02 10.15
CA PHE A 14 -17.56 3.75 9.51
C PHE A 14 -16.39 2.77 9.52
N ASP A 15 -16.75 1.50 9.36
CA ASP A 15 -15.81 0.42 9.09
C ASP A 15 -15.98 0.00 7.64
N THR A 16 -14.88 -0.16 6.94
CA THR A 16 -14.88 -0.59 5.55
C THR A 16 -13.54 -1.23 5.21
N GLU A 17 -13.28 -1.37 3.92
CA GLU A 17 -12.04 -1.90 3.41
C GLU A 17 -11.51 -1.02 2.29
N ALA A 18 -10.20 -1.00 2.15
CA ALA A 18 -9.53 -0.49 0.96
C ALA A 18 -9.09 -1.67 0.12
N VAL A 19 -9.05 -1.48 -1.18
CA VAL A 19 -8.56 -2.47 -2.13
C VAL A 19 -7.27 -1.93 -2.74
N PHE A 20 -6.23 -2.74 -2.74
CA PHE A 20 -4.95 -2.39 -3.34
C PHE A 20 -4.56 -3.38 -4.41
N VAL A 21 -4.06 -2.87 -5.52
CA VAL A 21 -3.60 -3.67 -6.66
C VAL A 21 -2.16 -3.29 -6.97
N LEU A 22 -1.31 -4.30 -7.03
CA LEU A 22 0.10 -4.11 -7.40
C LEU A 22 0.30 -4.63 -8.82
N ASP A 23 0.69 -3.73 -9.71
CA ASP A 23 1.07 -4.08 -11.07
C ASP A 23 2.53 -4.52 -11.06
N HIS A 24 2.78 -5.80 -11.35
CA HIS A 24 4.13 -6.35 -11.31
C HIS A 24 5.02 -5.80 -12.43
N LEU A 25 4.43 -5.36 -13.52
CA LEU A 25 5.20 -4.82 -14.63
C LEU A 25 5.78 -3.45 -14.31
N THR A 26 4.97 -2.57 -13.74
CA THR A 26 5.40 -1.21 -13.43
C THR A 26 5.93 -1.05 -12.01
N GLY A 27 5.59 -1.96 -11.12
CA GLY A 27 5.92 -1.84 -9.70
C GLY A 27 5.12 -0.75 -8.99
N VAL A 28 3.95 -0.40 -9.54
CA VAL A 28 3.07 0.61 -8.95
C VAL A 28 1.96 -0.06 -8.16
N LEU A 29 1.82 0.37 -6.91
CA LEU A 29 0.75 -0.06 -6.01
C LEU A 29 -0.32 1.02 -6.02
N SER A 30 -1.53 0.65 -6.41
CA SER A 30 -2.68 1.57 -6.48
C SER A 30 -3.79 1.07 -5.60
N GLY A 31 -4.54 1.98 -5.00
CA GLY A 31 -5.63 1.58 -4.12
C GLY A 31 -6.72 2.61 -4.00
N SER A 32 -7.81 2.20 -3.39
CA SER A 32 -8.95 3.06 -3.12
C SER A 32 -9.78 2.49 -1.97
N VAL A 33 -10.49 3.36 -1.27
CA VAL A 33 -11.34 2.99 -0.14
C VAL A 33 -12.78 2.83 -0.61
N LEU A 34 -13.41 1.72 -0.24
CA LEU A 34 -14.83 1.53 -0.51
C LEU A 34 -15.65 2.37 0.46
N ASN A 35 -16.51 3.22 -0.07
CA ASN A 35 -17.49 3.93 0.71
C ASN A 35 -18.87 3.39 0.36
N ALA A 36 -19.37 2.48 1.21
CA ALA A 36 -20.65 1.81 0.94
C ALA A 36 -21.83 2.79 0.99
N GLN A 37 -21.75 3.83 1.81
CA GLN A 37 -22.81 4.81 1.92
C GLN A 37 -22.91 5.69 0.68
N ALA A 38 -21.78 6.06 0.10
CA ALA A 38 -21.74 6.83 -1.13
C ALA A 38 -21.94 5.95 -2.38
N GLY A 39 -21.83 4.62 -2.21
CA GLY A 39 -22.01 3.67 -3.31
C GLY A 39 -20.84 3.61 -4.26
N GLY A 40 -19.63 3.85 -3.79
CA GLY A 40 -18.46 3.82 -4.65
C GLY A 40 -17.15 3.89 -3.91
N PHE A 41 -16.07 3.99 -4.67
CA PHE A 41 -14.74 4.15 -4.12
C PHE A 41 -14.37 5.62 -3.97
N THR A 42 -13.71 5.93 -2.87
CA THR A 42 -13.21 7.28 -2.58
C THR A 42 -11.74 7.20 -2.25
N HIS A 43 -11.02 8.30 -2.36
CA HIS A 43 -9.59 8.38 -2.05
C HIS A 43 -8.79 7.42 -2.93
N ILE A 44 -7.98 7.96 -3.80
CA ILE A 44 -7.11 7.18 -4.68
C ILE A 44 -5.71 7.22 -4.11
N TYR A 45 -5.07 6.06 -4.03
CA TYR A 45 -3.68 5.92 -3.57
C TYR A 45 -2.83 5.42 -4.71
N ARG A 46 -1.59 5.90 -4.79
CA ARG A 46 -0.63 5.43 -5.77
C ARG A 46 0.79 5.61 -5.25
N HIS A 47 1.58 4.55 -5.38
CA HIS A 47 2.95 4.56 -4.87
C HIS A 47 3.81 3.60 -5.69
N SER A 48 5.05 4.01 -6.00
CA SER A 48 5.99 3.13 -6.71
C SER A 48 6.78 2.30 -5.70
N VAL A 49 6.41 1.03 -5.53
CA VAL A 49 7.19 0.13 -4.68
C VAL A 49 8.49 -0.26 -5.36
N ALA A 50 8.53 -0.26 -6.70
CA ALA A 50 9.75 -0.54 -7.44
C ALA A 50 10.86 0.44 -7.07
N ALA A 51 10.54 1.72 -6.87
CA ALA A 51 11.51 2.71 -6.45
C ALA A 51 12.06 2.41 -5.05
N ASP A 52 11.20 1.97 -4.13
CA ASP A 52 11.60 1.67 -2.75
C ASP A 52 12.49 0.43 -2.67
N PHE A 53 12.23 -0.57 -3.51
CA PHE A 53 13.08 -1.77 -3.58
C PHE A 53 14.30 -1.55 -4.48
N GLN A 54 14.43 -0.38 -5.08
CA GLN A 54 15.54 -0.05 -5.99
C GLN A 54 15.68 -1.09 -7.10
N VAL A 55 14.54 -1.46 -7.68
CA VAL A 55 14.52 -2.44 -8.77
C VAL A 55 15.25 -1.85 -9.98
N ASN A 56 16.32 -2.54 -10.39
CA ASN A 56 17.11 -2.12 -11.54
C ASN A 56 16.47 -2.65 -12.81
N PRO A 57 16.20 -1.82 -13.83
CA PRO A 57 15.64 -2.29 -15.09
C PRO A 57 16.49 -3.34 -15.81
N ALA A 58 17.79 -3.40 -15.48
CA ALA A 58 18.69 -4.39 -16.08
C ALA A 58 18.68 -5.75 -15.33
N THR A 59 17.98 -5.84 -14.19
CA THR A 59 17.88 -7.10 -13.46
C THR A 59 16.70 -7.91 -13.97
N PRO A 60 16.67 -9.23 -13.64
CA PRO A 60 15.52 -10.06 -13.96
C PRO A 60 14.23 -9.48 -13.41
N GLU A 61 13.12 -9.84 -14.02
CA GLU A 61 11.79 -9.39 -13.64
C GLU A 61 11.57 -9.51 -12.13
N PRO A 62 11.16 -8.43 -11.46
CA PRO A 62 10.91 -8.48 -10.02
C PRO A 62 9.76 -9.41 -9.69
N LYS A 63 9.84 -10.04 -8.53
CA LYS A 63 8.81 -10.96 -8.05
C LYS A 63 8.26 -10.43 -6.74
N TYR A 64 7.02 -10.01 -6.77
CA TYR A 64 6.36 -9.39 -5.63
C TYR A 64 5.37 -10.33 -4.97
N SER A 65 5.17 -10.12 -3.69
CA SER A 65 4.08 -10.69 -2.91
C SER A 65 3.39 -9.56 -2.16
N LEU A 66 2.08 -9.65 -1.99
CA LEU A 66 1.25 -8.57 -1.46
C LEU A 66 0.27 -9.13 -0.43
N VAL A 67 0.25 -8.56 0.78
CA VAL A 67 -0.66 -8.96 1.84
C VAL A 67 -1.15 -7.73 2.58
N GLY A 68 -2.46 -7.61 2.75
CA GLY A 68 -3.06 -6.59 3.61
C GLY A 68 -3.40 -7.18 4.97
N ALA A 69 -3.27 -6.40 6.03
CA ALA A 69 -3.53 -6.85 7.38
C ALA A 69 -3.98 -5.69 8.28
N PRO A 70 -4.73 -5.97 9.35
CA PRO A 70 -5.01 -4.95 10.34
C PRO A 70 -3.74 -4.58 11.11
N ALA A 71 -3.62 -3.31 11.44
CA ALA A 71 -2.53 -2.82 12.25
C ALA A 71 -2.94 -1.50 12.89
N THR A 72 -2.50 -1.27 14.12
CA THR A 72 -2.70 0.01 14.78
C THR A 72 -1.44 0.83 14.58
N LEU A 73 -1.55 1.89 13.79
CA LEU A 73 -0.42 2.76 13.48
C LEU A 73 -0.50 4.03 14.31
N ARG A 74 0.67 4.56 14.64
CA ARG A 74 0.77 5.80 15.40
C ARG A 74 0.48 6.99 14.49
N ALA A 75 -0.37 7.91 14.95
CA ALA A 75 -0.63 9.14 14.23
C ALA A 75 0.65 9.97 14.13
N ALA A 76 0.86 10.59 12.98
CA ALA A 76 2.02 11.45 12.73
C ALA A 76 1.54 12.71 12.05
N GLY A 77 2.06 13.87 12.50
CA GLY A 77 1.75 15.14 11.87
C GLY A 77 0.28 15.54 11.88
N GLY A 78 -0.47 15.09 12.88
CA GLY A 78 -1.90 15.41 13.00
C GLY A 78 -2.81 14.63 12.07
N THR A 79 -2.27 13.75 11.25
CA THR A 79 -3.04 12.90 10.35
C THR A 79 -3.21 11.52 10.96
N GLN A 80 -4.46 11.05 11.04
CA GLN A 80 -4.76 9.74 11.58
C GLN A 80 -4.57 8.69 10.48
N PRO A 81 -3.66 7.72 10.67
CA PRO A 81 -3.51 6.63 9.71
C PRO A 81 -4.69 5.67 9.80
N ALA A 82 -4.94 4.97 8.70
CA ALA A 82 -5.89 3.87 8.70
C ALA A 82 -5.41 2.72 9.60
N ASN A 83 -6.34 1.87 10.02
CA ASN A 83 -6.07 0.74 10.92
C ASN A 83 -5.58 -0.48 10.15
N GLY A 84 -4.89 -0.26 9.07
CA GLY A 84 -4.41 -1.34 8.23
C GLY A 84 -3.07 -1.01 7.62
N VAL A 85 -2.40 -2.05 7.17
CA VAL A 85 -1.08 -1.96 6.59
C VAL A 85 -1.00 -2.88 5.38
N ILE A 86 -0.22 -2.48 4.39
CA ILE A 86 0.07 -3.31 3.23
C ILE A 86 1.51 -3.76 3.32
N TYR A 87 1.73 -5.07 3.33
CA TYR A 87 3.06 -5.64 3.26
C TYR A 87 3.38 -6.01 1.82
N VAL A 88 4.52 -5.56 1.34
CA VAL A 88 5.03 -5.93 0.02
C VAL A 88 6.39 -6.57 0.22
N ALA A 89 6.56 -7.77 -0.33
CA ALA A 89 7.86 -8.44 -0.38
C ALA A 89 8.33 -8.49 -1.81
N GLU A 90 9.63 -8.39 -2.02
CA GLU A 90 10.23 -8.53 -3.34
C GLU A 90 11.38 -9.54 -3.26
N LEU A 91 11.30 -10.59 -4.05
CA LEU A 91 12.16 -11.75 -3.93
C LEU A 91 13.60 -11.47 -4.33
N THR A 92 13.82 -10.69 -5.37
CA THR A 92 15.17 -10.41 -5.89
C THR A 92 16.01 -9.61 -4.89
N SER A 93 15.40 -8.56 -4.32
CA SER A 93 16.06 -7.76 -3.28
C SER A 93 16.09 -8.46 -1.93
N GLY A 94 15.16 -9.39 -1.70
CA GLY A 94 15.04 -10.09 -0.42
C GLY A 94 14.47 -9.21 0.69
N GLY A 95 13.68 -8.20 0.33
CA GLY A 95 13.14 -7.25 1.30
C GLY A 95 11.63 -7.34 1.48
N VAL A 96 11.18 -6.89 2.64
CA VAL A 96 9.77 -6.67 2.95
C VAL A 96 9.61 -5.23 3.42
N ILE A 97 8.63 -4.53 2.87
CA ILE A 97 8.30 -3.17 3.28
C ILE A 97 6.83 -3.13 3.68
N ALA A 98 6.56 -2.46 4.79
CA ALA A 98 5.19 -2.20 5.25
C ALA A 98 4.81 -0.77 4.92
N TYR A 99 3.63 -0.59 4.34
CA TYR A 99 3.08 0.71 3.97
C TYR A 99 1.81 0.99 4.74
N GLY A 100 1.72 2.21 5.27
CA GLY A 100 0.50 2.73 5.84
C GLY A 100 -0.11 3.78 4.92
N PHE A 101 -1.34 4.17 5.23
CA PHE A 101 -2.01 5.22 4.49
C PHE A 101 -2.99 5.94 5.41
N ALA A 102 -3.34 7.17 5.05
CA ALA A 102 -4.31 7.96 5.77
C ALA A 102 -5.59 8.07 4.97
N VAL A 103 -6.71 8.24 5.67
CA VAL A 103 -8.01 8.49 5.03
C VAL A 103 -8.44 9.89 5.46
N PRO A 104 -8.06 10.94 4.72
CA PRO A 104 -8.47 12.29 5.06
C PRO A 104 -9.98 12.43 5.04
N ARG A 105 -10.49 13.35 5.85
CA ARG A 105 -11.92 13.64 5.89
C ARG A 105 -12.38 14.23 4.57
N GLY A 106 -13.64 13.95 4.24
CA GLY A 106 -14.27 14.47 3.03
C GLY A 106 -14.14 13.50 1.88
N ARG A 107 -14.55 13.95 0.71
CA ARG A 107 -14.41 13.17 -0.51
C ARG A 107 -12.95 13.22 -0.94
N GLY A 108 -12.44 12.10 -1.32
CA GLY A 108 -11.11 12.08 -1.91
C GLY A 108 -11.08 12.95 -3.15
N GLY A 109 -10.04 13.77 -3.26
CA GLY A 109 -9.85 14.58 -4.45
C GLY A 109 -9.42 13.73 -5.64
N ALA A 110 -9.27 14.37 -6.80
CA ALA A 110 -8.81 13.70 -8.00
C ALA A 110 -7.34 13.31 -7.93
N ALA A 111 -6.55 13.97 -7.07
CA ALA A 111 -5.13 13.70 -6.93
C ALA A 111 -4.90 12.44 -6.10
N ALA A 112 -3.96 11.61 -6.54
CA ALA A 112 -3.59 10.42 -5.82
C ALA A 112 -2.84 10.77 -4.53
N LEU A 113 -3.17 10.05 -3.45
CA LEU A 113 -2.50 10.18 -2.17
C LEU A 113 -1.31 9.21 -2.10
N PRO A 114 -0.22 9.61 -1.46
CA PRO A 114 0.92 8.71 -1.31
C PRO A 114 0.68 7.70 -0.19
N LEU A 115 1.43 6.60 -0.24
CA LEU A 115 1.56 5.69 0.89
C LEU A 115 2.77 6.11 1.72
N VAL A 116 2.76 5.72 2.98
CA VAL A 116 3.83 6.03 3.92
C VAL A 116 4.55 4.75 4.28
N ARG A 117 5.86 4.73 4.09
CA ARG A 117 6.67 3.59 4.53
C ARG A 117 6.71 3.57 6.05
N VAL A 118 6.21 2.50 6.65
CA VAL A 118 6.17 2.32 8.11
C VAL A 118 7.44 1.65 8.59
N GLY A 119 7.95 0.70 7.83
CA GLY A 119 9.16 -0.02 8.18
C GLY A 119 9.50 -1.05 7.14
N GLY A 120 10.59 -1.74 7.35
CA GLY A 120 11.01 -2.80 6.44
C GLY A 120 12.12 -3.64 7.05
N PHE A 121 12.32 -4.81 6.45
CA PHE A 121 13.42 -5.69 6.85
C PHE A 121 13.81 -6.57 5.66
N ALA A 122 15.01 -7.12 5.75
CA ALA A 122 15.48 -8.09 4.76
C ALA A 122 15.28 -9.50 5.32
N PHE A 123 14.65 -10.38 4.54
CA PHE A 123 14.49 -11.77 4.93
C PHE A 123 15.62 -12.65 4.38
N ARG A 124 16.39 -12.10 3.45
CA ARG A 124 17.62 -12.73 2.93
C ARG A 124 18.47 -11.66 2.28
N GLU A 125 19.71 -12.00 1.92
CA GLU A 125 20.55 -11.10 1.16
C GLU A 125 20.02 -10.96 -0.27
N ALA A 126 20.21 -9.77 -0.85
CA ALA A 126 19.78 -9.51 -2.22
C ALA A 126 20.50 -10.48 -3.17
N ALA A 127 19.76 -10.96 -4.17
CA ALA A 127 20.33 -11.80 -5.21
C ALA A 127 21.31 -10.99 -6.06
N GLN A 128 22.44 -11.58 -6.36
CA GLN A 128 23.47 -10.95 -7.18
C GLN A 128 23.38 -11.38 -8.62
#